data_dba3a7fe9dfa68aa9ed7e2c3101806af
#
_entry.id   dba3a7fe9dfa68aa9ed7e2c3101806af
#
_cell.length_a   1.000
_cell.length_b   1.000
_cell.length_c   1.000
_cell.angle_alpha   90.00
_cell.angle_beta   90.00
_cell.angle_gamma   90.00
#
_symmetry.space_group_name_H-M   'P 1'
#
loop_
_entity.id
_entity.type
_entity.pdbx_description
1 polymer ?
#
loop_
_entity_poly.entity_id
_entity_poly.type
_entity_poly.pdbx_seq_one_letter_code
_entity_poly.pdbx_strand_id
1 'polypeptide(L)'
;MLRASVFESGLIPRQTLSAVARRYRADGVLFGVVTHYKPYEPVVVGISAEVVSAGTGEVVWQASGLYDSSTAAVAQDVWNWSDTTLAKTTSLEGWRLILQSPARFVDYACARLAATLDAPVAAQRLK
;
A
#
# COMPACT_ATOMS: atom_id res chain seq x y z
N MET A 1 11.38 13.41 5.78
CA MET A 1 10.68 13.56 7.04
C MET A 1 9.85 12.32 7.32
N LEU A 2 10.06 11.75 8.47
CA LEU A 2 9.28 10.58 8.86
C LEU A 2 7.87 10.99 9.23
N ARG A 3 6.90 10.33 8.63
CA ARG A 3 5.52 10.56 8.96
C ARG A 3 5.18 9.81 10.24
N ALA A 4 4.43 10.44 11.14
CA ALA A 4 3.99 9.77 12.35
C ALA A 4 3.11 8.56 12.00
N SER A 5 3.28 7.48 12.74
CA SER A 5 2.46 6.30 12.61
C SER A 5 1.01 6.64 12.94
N VAL A 6 0.07 6.09 12.19
CA VAL A 6 -1.36 6.25 12.46
C VAL A 6 -1.69 5.70 13.85
N PHE A 7 -1.09 4.57 14.21
CA PHE A 7 -1.29 3.95 15.50
C PHE A 7 -0.66 4.77 16.63
N GLU A 8 0.59 5.22 16.44
CA GLU A 8 1.30 6.01 17.44
C GLU A 8 0.71 7.39 17.62
N SER A 9 0.04 7.93 16.60
CA SER A 9 -0.62 9.22 16.68
C SER A 9 -1.91 9.19 17.50
N GLY A 10 -2.34 8.00 17.93
CA GLY A 10 -3.56 7.84 18.71
C GLY A 10 -4.84 7.80 17.91
N LEU A 11 -4.76 7.80 16.57
CA LEU A 11 -5.94 7.68 15.71
C LEU A 11 -6.59 6.31 15.84
N ILE A 12 -5.78 5.27 16.14
CA ILE A 12 -6.27 3.92 16.38
C ILE A 12 -5.92 3.57 17.82
N PRO A 13 -6.90 3.42 18.72
CA PRO A 13 -6.63 3.06 20.11
C PRO A 13 -6.05 1.66 20.25
N ARG A 14 -5.19 1.46 21.26
CA ARG A 14 -4.64 0.14 21.55
C ARG A 14 -5.73 -0.89 21.86
N GLN A 15 -6.82 -0.45 22.44
CA GLN A 15 -7.96 -1.32 22.73
C GLN A 15 -8.56 -1.88 21.44
N THR A 16 -8.63 -1.07 20.38
CA THR A 16 -9.11 -1.51 19.08
C THR A 16 -8.17 -2.57 18.50
N LEU A 17 -6.87 -2.35 18.59
CA LEU A 17 -5.88 -3.32 18.14
C LEU A 17 -6.07 -4.65 18.85
N SER A 18 -6.17 -4.63 20.18
CA SER A 18 -6.33 -5.84 20.99
C SER A 18 -7.63 -6.56 20.66
N ALA A 19 -8.72 -5.83 20.48
CA ALA A 19 -10.02 -6.41 20.17
C ALA A 19 -10.03 -7.09 18.81
N VAL A 20 -9.47 -6.42 17.80
CA VAL A 20 -9.39 -6.97 16.44
C VAL A 20 -8.49 -8.21 16.42
N ALA A 21 -7.32 -8.12 17.03
CA ALA A 21 -6.37 -9.23 17.06
C ALA A 21 -6.96 -10.44 17.74
N ARG A 22 -7.67 -10.25 18.85
CA ARG A 22 -8.29 -11.32 19.60
C ARG A 22 -9.43 -11.98 18.82
N ARG A 23 -10.28 -11.14 18.19
CA ARG A 23 -11.43 -11.64 17.43
C ARG A 23 -11.01 -12.50 16.25
N TYR A 24 -9.96 -12.10 15.54
CA TYR A 24 -9.52 -12.78 14.32
C TYR A 24 -8.28 -13.64 14.53
N ARG A 25 -7.78 -13.74 15.74
CA ARG A 25 -6.56 -14.49 16.08
C ARG A 25 -5.38 -14.06 15.21
N ALA A 26 -5.26 -12.75 15.02
CA ALA A 26 -4.23 -12.17 14.18
C ALA A 26 -2.96 -11.90 14.97
N ASP A 27 -1.82 -12.13 14.35
CA ASP A 27 -0.52 -11.80 14.95
C ASP A 27 -0.14 -10.35 14.69
N GLY A 28 -0.74 -9.73 13.68
CA GLY A 28 -0.53 -8.35 13.35
C GLY A 28 -1.77 -7.77 12.68
N VAL A 29 -1.86 -6.45 12.68
CA VAL A 29 -2.96 -5.72 12.06
C VAL A 29 -2.41 -4.69 11.11
N LEU A 30 -2.95 -4.66 9.91
CA LEU A 30 -2.58 -3.70 8.88
C LEU A 30 -3.54 -2.50 8.94
N PHE A 31 -2.96 -1.32 9.08
CA PHE A 31 -3.70 -0.06 8.99
C PHE A 31 -3.28 0.69 7.74
N GLY A 32 -4.24 1.23 7.01
CA GLY A 32 -3.96 2.02 5.82
C GLY A 32 -4.77 3.30 5.81
N VAL A 33 -4.15 4.35 5.29
CA VAL A 33 -4.79 5.66 5.12
C VAL A 33 -4.52 6.14 3.70
N VAL A 34 -5.58 6.58 3.03
CA VAL A 34 -5.45 7.25 1.74
C VAL A 34 -5.15 8.72 2.03
N THR A 35 -3.95 9.16 1.68
CA THR A 35 -3.49 10.54 1.97
C THR A 35 -3.83 11.51 0.85
N HIS A 36 -3.90 11.00 -0.38
CA HIS A 36 -4.20 11.79 -1.57
C HIS A 36 -5.06 10.96 -2.49
N TYR A 37 -6.12 11.54 -3.00
CA TYR A 37 -6.95 10.85 -3.98
C TYR A 37 -7.51 11.84 -4.96
N LYS A 38 -7.03 11.76 -6.19
CA LYS A 38 -7.54 12.53 -7.32
C LYS A 38 -8.00 11.52 -8.37
N PRO A 39 -9.31 11.27 -8.46
CA PRO A 39 -9.82 10.24 -9.38
C PRO A 39 -9.93 10.69 -10.84
N TYR A 40 -9.66 11.96 -11.10
CA TYR A 40 -9.73 12.49 -12.46
C TYR A 40 -8.34 12.51 -13.08
N GLU A 41 -8.29 12.37 -14.38
CA GLU A 41 -7.03 12.34 -15.11
C GLU A 41 -6.28 13.67 -14.99
N PRO A 42 -4.98 13.66 -14.69
CA PRO A 42 -4.18 12.47 -14.31
C PRO A 42 -4.54 11.98 -12.90
N VAL A 43 -4.72 10.69 -12.77
CA VAL A 43 -5.08 10.08 -11.48
C VAL A 43 -3.87 10.14 -10.54
N VAL A 44 -4.12 10.53 -9.28
CA VAL A 44 -3.11 10.58 -8.24
C VAL A 44 -3.63 9.83 -7.03
N VAL A 45 -2.82 8.94 -6.48
CA VAL A 45 -3.15 8.18 -5.27
C VAL A 45 -1.98 8.22 -4.32
N GLY A 46 -2.24 8.66 -3.10
CA GLY A 46 -1.27 8.60 -2.01
C GLY A 46 -1.80 7.66 -0.94
N ILE A 47 -0.93 6.77 -0.46
CA ILE A 47 -1.30 5.76 0.54
C ILE A 47 -0.20 5.72 1.59
N SER A 48 -0.60 5.64 2.85
CA SER A 48 0.29 5.34 3.97
C SER A 48 -0.24 4.11 4.68
N ALA A 49 0.61 3.14 4.93
CA ALA A 49 0.20 1.89 5.55
C ALA A 49 1.23 1.43 6.58
N GLU A 50 0.75 0.69 7.57
CA GLU A 50 1.61 0.14 8.60
C GLU A 50 1.04 -1.17 9.14
N VAL A 51 1.93 -2.05 9.58
CA VAL A 51 1.57 -3.28 10.26
C VAL A 51 2.02 -3.15 11.71
N VAL A 52 1.11 -3.40 12.63
CA VAL A 52 1.37 -3.34 14.07
C VAL A 52 1.29 -4.75 14.62
N SER A 53 2.29 -5.15 15.39
CA SER A 53 2.31 -6.45 16.05
C SER A 53 1.23 -6.50 17.14
N ALA A 54 0.40 -7.54 17.10
CA ALA A 54 -0.64 -7.73 18.11
C ALA A 54 -0.05 -8.05 19.49
N GLY A 55 1.10 -8.73 19.51
CA GLY A 55 1.74 -9.14 20.76
C GLY A 55 2.44 -8.00 21.47
N THR A 56 3.12 -7.12 20.74
CA THR A 56 3.94 -6.06 21.35
C THR A 56 3.34 -4.67 21.21
N GLY A 57 2.43 -4.47 20.26
CA GLY A 57 1.90 -3.14 19.93
C GLY A 57 2.88 -2.28 19.15
N GLU A 58 3.98 -2.85 18.68
CA GLU A 58 4.99 -2.13 17.93
C GLU A 58 4.69 -2.15 16.43
N VAL A 59 5.05 -1.06 15.75
CA VAL A 59 4.98 -0.99 14.29
C VAL A 59 6.14 -1.79 13.74
N VAL A 60 5.83 -2.87 13.01
CA VAL A 60 6.85 -3.76 12.44
C VAL A 60 7.10 -3.50 10.97
N TRP A 61 6.23 -2.75 10.31
CA TRP A 61 6.40 -2.34 8.92
C TRP A 61 5.62 -1.06 8.69
N GLN A 62 6.20 -0.17 7.93
CA GLN A 62 5.56 1.09 7.58
C GLN A 62 6.05 1.51 6.20
N ALA A 63 5.14 1.95 5.36
CA ALA A 63 5.46 2.45 4.04
C ALA A 63 4.46 3.51 3.63
N SER A 64 4.90 4.43 2.80
CA SER A 64 4.01 5.40 2.17
C SER A 64 4.48 5.66 0.75
N GLY A 65 3.54 5.98 -0.12
CA GLY A 65 3.85 6.28 -1.50
C GLY A 65 2.85 7.26 -2.06
N LEU A 66 3.33 8.09 -2.98
CA LEU A 66 2.49 8.97 -3.77
C LEU A 66 2.69 8.59 -5.23
N TYR A 67 1.62 8.16 -5.87
CA TYR A 67 1.65 7.67 -7.24
C TYR A 67 0.87 8.63 -8.13
N ASP A 68 1.59 9.29 -9.02
CA ASP A 68 1.02 10.27 -9.94
C ASP A 68 1.12 9.72 -11.36
N SER A 69 -0.03 9.45 -11.97
CA SER A 69 -0.09 8.83 -13.29
C SER A 69 0.50 9.71 -14.41
N SER A 70 0.71 10.99 -14.14
CA SER A 70 1.31 11.90 -15.12
C SER A 70 2.83 11.81 -15.19
N THR A 71 3.49 11.18 -14.20
CA THR A 71 4.94 11.08 -14.21
C THR A 71 5.40 9.94 -15.12
N ALA A 72 6.52 10.16 -15.82
CA ALA A 72 7.07 9.13 -16.70
C ALA A 72 7.51 7.89 -15.94
N ALA A 73 8.06 8.07 -14.75
CA ALA A 73 8.52 6.95 -13.92
C ALA A 73 7.34 6.05 -13.53
N VAL A 74 6.21 6.63 -13.13
CA VAL A 74 5.02 5.86 -12.77
C VAL A 74 4.43 5.17 -14.00
N ALA A 75 4.36 5.87 -15.13
CA ALA A 75 3.84 5.28 -16.35
C ALA A 75 4.66 4.06 -16.78
N GLN A 76 5.99 4.17 -16.72
CA GLN A 76 6.88 3.05 -17.05
C GLN A 76 6.68 1.89 -16.07
N ASP A 77 6.56 2.19 -14.78
CA ASP A 77 6.35 1.17 -13.77
C ASP A 77 5.00 0.48 -13.91
N VAL A 78 3.97 1.22 -14.26
CA VAL A 78 2.65 0.63 -14.55
C VAL A 78 2.74 -0.33 -15.73
N TRP A 79 3.46 0.06 -16.77
CA TRP A 79 3.66 -0.81 -17.92
C TRP A 79 4.35 -2.11 -17.52
N ASN A 80 5.42 -2.02 -16.74
CA ASN A 80 6.13 -3.20 -16.25
C ASN A 80 5.23 -4.09 -15.39
N TRP A 81 4.47 -3.48 -14.49
CA TRP A 81 3.56 -4.20 -13.61
C TRP A 81 2.45 -4.91 -14.39
N SER A 82 1.88 -4.23 -15.38
CA SER A 82 0.82 -4.83 -16.19
C SER A 82 1.35 -5.99 -17.03
N ASP A 83 2.58 -5.87 -17.52
CA ASP A 83 3.21 -6.93 -18.30
C ASP A 83 3.39 -8.20 -17.48
N THR A 84 3.80 -8.06 -16.22
CA THR A 84 4.05 -9.22 -15.37
C THR A 84 2.80 -9.78 -14.71
N THR A 85 1.78 -8.94 -14.48
CA THR A 85 0.62 -9.32 -13.68
C THR A 85 -0.62 -9.55 -14.53
N LEU A 86 -0.88 -8.64 -15.49
CA LEU A 86 -2.12 -8.63 -16.26
C LEU A 86 -1.92 -8.93 -17.75
N ALA A 87 -0.69 -9.16 -18.18
CA ALA A 87 -0.37 -9.30 -19.60
C ALA A 87 -1.18 -10.40 -20.28
N LYS A 88 -1.54 -11.43 -19.55
CA LYS A 88 -2.27 -12.57 -20.10
C LYS A 88 -3.73 -12.27 -20.38
N THR A 89 -4.26 -11.20 -19.81
CA THR A 89 -5.68 -10.87 -19.87
C THR A 89 -5.99 -9.51 -20.50
N THR A 90 -4.96 -8.68 -20.73
CA THR A 90 -5.15 -7.33 -21.24
C THR A 90 -4.58 -7.19 -22.65
N SER A 91 -5.14 -6.27 -23.41
CA SER A 91 -4.59 -5.86 -24.69
C SER A 91 -3.25 -5.17 -24.51
N LEU A 92 -2.55 -4.92 -25.64
CA LEU A 92 -1.29 -4.18 -25.64
C LEU A 92 -1.41 -2.79 -24.98
N GLU A 93 -2.61 -2.23 -24.97
CA GLU A 93 -2.87 -0.92 -24.39
C GLU A 93 -3.47 -0.99 -22.99
N GLY A 94 -3.56 -2.18 -22.41
CA GLY A 94 -4.17 -2.36 -21.09
C GLY A 94 -3.52 -1.54 -20.00
N TRP A 95 -2.21 -1.32 -20.08
CA TRP A 95 -1.49 -0.49 -19.11
C TRP A 95 -1.97 0.96 -19.09
N ARG A 96 -2.43 1.47 -20.25
CA ARG A 96 -2.97 2.83 -20.32
C ARG A 96 -4.30 2.94 -19.59
N LEU A 97 -5.10 1.87 -19.62
CA LEU A 97 -6.36 1.83 -18.88
C LEU A 97 -6.11 1.91 -17.38
N ILE A 98 -5.02 1.32 -16.90
CA ILE A 98 -4.64 1.41 -15.49
C ILE A 98 -4.39 2.87 -15.12
N LEU A 99 -3.69 3.62 -15.95
CA LEU A 99 -3.39 5.02 -15.69
C LEU A 99 -4.66 5.92 -15.71
N GLN A 100 -5.70 5.48 -16.39
CA GLN A 100 -6.92 6.27 -16.56
C GLN A 100 -8.05 5.85 -15.62
N SER A 101 -7.99 4.64 -15.08
CA SER A 101 -9.02 4.11 -14.21
C SER A 101 -8.61 4.26 -12.75
N PRO A 102 -9.33 5.06 -11.95
CA PRO A 102 -8.98 5.22 -10.53
C PRO A 102 -8.92 3.89 -9.78
N ALA A 103 -9.88 2.99 -10.01
CA ALA A 103 -9.90 1.70 -9.33
C ALA A 103 -8.69 0.84 -9.67
N ARG A 104 -8.32 0.77 -10.94
CA ARG A 104 -7.17 -0.01 -11.37
C ARG A 104 -5.86 0.61 -10.93
N PHE A 105 -5.80 1.95 -10.91
CA PHE A 105 -4.61 2.65 -10.46
C PHE A 105 -4.39 2.46 -8.95
N VAL A 106 -5.48 2.42 -8.16
CA VAL A 106 -5.39 2.09 -6.74
C VAL A 106 -4.85 0.68 -6.54
N ASP A 107 -5.31 -0.29 -7.34
CA ASP A 107 -4.79 -1.66 -7.28
C ASP A 107 -3.28 -1.68 -7.53
N TYR A 108 -2.82 -0.95 -8.54
CA TYR A 108 -1.41 -0.81 -8.83
C TYR A 108 -0.65 -0.20 -7.65
N ALA A 109 -1.14 0.90 -7.11
CA ALA A 109 -0.49 1.59 -5.99
C ALA A 109 -0.39 0.69 -4.76
N CYS A 110 -1.47 -0.02 -4.44
CA CYS A 110 -1.46 -0.96 -3.32
C CYS A 110 -0.48 -2.10 -3.56
N ALA A 111 -0.42 -2.64 -4.77
CA ALA A 111 0.52 -3.71 -5.10
C ALA A 111 1.97 -3.26 -4.97
N ARG A 112 2.27 -2.03 -5.40
CA ARG A 112 3.63 -1.50 -5.28
C ARG A 112 4.02 -1.21 -3.84
N LEU A 113 3.09 -0.70 -3.05
CA LEU A 113 3.33 -0.46 -1.64
C LEU A 113 3.54 -1.79 -0.91
N ALA A 114 2.70 -2.78 -1.18
CA ALA A 114 2.78 -4.10 -0.57
C ALA A 114 4.07 -4.83 -0.95
N ALA A 115 4.63 -4.58 -2.12
CA ALA A 115 5.88 -5.20 -2.55
C ALA A 115 7.05 -4.86 -1.62
N THR A 116 6.99 -3.73 -0.92
CA THR A 116 8.03 -3.37 0.04
C THR A 116 7.98 -4.23 1.30
N LEU A 117 6.86 -4.90 1.55
CA LEU A 117 6.69 -5.72 2.74
C LEU A 117 7.57 -6.97 2.73
N ASP A 118 7.76 -7.57 1.57
CA ASP A 118 8.49 -8.83 1.48
C ASP A 118 9.95 -8.70 1.91
N ALA A 119 10.67 -7.71 1.40
CA ALA A 119 12.09 -7.53 1.73
C ALA A 119 12.30 -7.09 3.18
N PRO A 120 11.58 -6.08 3.72
CA PRO A 120 11.73 -5.70 5.12
C PRO A 120 11.33 -6.80 6.09
N VAL A 121 10.27 -7.55 5.79
CA VAL A 121 9.83 -8.66 6.64
C VAL A 121 10.89 -9.75 6.68
N ALA A 122 11.45 -10.10 5.53
CA ALA A 122 12.53 -11.08 5.46
C ALA A 122 13.74 -10.63 6.28
N ALA A 123 14.13 -9.36 6.19
CA ALA A 123 15.23 -8.80 6.97
C ALA A 123 14.93 -8.85 8.47
N GLN A 124 13.72 -8.57 8.87
CA GLN A 124 13.31 -8.61 10.28
C GLN A 124 13.32 -10.02 10.84
N ARG A 125 12.98 -11.02 10.03
CA ARG A 125 13.01 -12.42 10.47
C ARG A 125 14.42 -12.91 10.77
N LEU A 126 15.41 -12.29 10.15
CA LEU A 126 16.81 -12.66 10.36
C LEU A 126 17.40 -12.03 11.61
N LYS A 127 16.71 -11.12 12.22
CA LYS A 127 17.09 -10.53 13.48
C LYS A 127 16.56 -11.37 14.63
#